data_2783f826de9afd05e220b671f9d17345
#
_entry.id   2783f826de9afd05e220b671f9d17345
#
_cell.length_a   1.000
_cell.length_b   1.000
_cell.length_c   1.000
_cell.angle_alpha   90.00
_cell.angle_beta   90.00
_cell.angle_gamma   90.00
#
_symmetry.space_group_name_H-M   'P 1'
#
loop_
_entity.id
_entity.type
_entity.pdbx_description
1 polymer ?
#
loop_
_entity_poly.entity_id
_entity_poly.type
_entity_poly.pdbx_seq_one_letter_code
_entity_poly.pdbx_strand_id
1 'polypeptide(L)'
;MEMQINVNTKIIYMDSAVPVMRAIENVKRDIRKVCCDSDEKGCDIVLIMENMQAEQFEIKCDNNMLVIYASDTLGFVYGLYHISRDILGVLPFWFWNDQVFIKKKGCRISGEYAYTSKPYAVKYRGWFVNDEVLIHKWYVDRKKDMPWEMVFEALLRCGGNLVIPGTDKNSHIYRDLAADMGLRITHHHAEPLGAPMFARRYPELTPSYDEYPEKFHELWKEGIDEQKKLDVIWNLGFRGQGDCPFWDNDPRYQTSESRGELMGKLIGLQRDYVQNEIPDAQYCTNLYGETMELYRDGYLKLPDDVIKIWADNGFGKMVTRRQGNHNPRIPALPKENNTGRHGIYYHVSFYDLQAANHITMLPNKPKLVHSELKKVLEHHVKDYWIINCSNVKPHVYYLDFIANMWRDGDVDIDKHLKGYIASYYGEDHITEIAECFR
;
A
#
# COMPACT_ATOMS: atom_id res chain seq x y z
N MET A 1 9.45 37.36 -9.25
CA MET A 1 10.68 36.90 -9.96
C MET A 1 10.41 35.46 -10.39
N GLU A 2 10.74 35.05 -11.62
CA GLU A 2 10.61 33.64 -12.03
C GLU A 2 11.88 32.87 -11.64
N MET A 3 11.69 31.66 -11.17
CA MET A 3 12.74 30.68 -10.89
C MET A 3 12.61 29.50 -11.85
N GLN A 4 13.61 28.66 -11.93
CA GLN A 4 13.51 27.42 -12.70
C GLN A 4 14.27 26.28 -12.04
N ILE A 5 13.71 25.08 -12.16
CA ILE A 5 14.41 23.83 -11.91
C ILE A 5 15.02 23.35 -13.22
N ASN A 6 16.33 23.07 -13.22
CA ASN A 6 17.05 22.51 -14.36
C ASN A 6 18.16 21.56 -13.88
N VAL A 7 19.02 21.08 -14.77
CA VAL A 7 20.09 20.11 -14.43
C VAL A 7 21.11 20.62 -13.42
N ASN A 8 21.18 21.97 -13.20
CA ASN A 8 22.08 22.60 -12.22
C ASN A 8 21.41 22.82 -10.85
N THR A 9 20.14 22.45 -10.68
CA THR A 9 19.43 22.51 -9.40
C THR A 9 20.09 21.60 -8.37
N LYS A 10 20.41 22.14 -7.20
CA LYS A 10 20.91 21.36 -6.05
C LYS A 10 19.74 21.05 -5.12
N ILE A 11 19.76 19.86 -4.54
CA ILE A 11 18.81 19.47 -3.49
C ILE A 11 19.63 19.33 -2.21
N ILE A 12 19.29 20.15 -1.22
CA ILE A 12 20.05 20.31 0.04
C ILE A 12 19.23 19.71 1.18
N TYR A 13 19.78 18.71 1.82
CA TYR A 13 19.23 18.06 3.00
C TYR A 13 20.37 17.86 4.02
N MET A 14 20.19 18.38 5.24
CA MET A 14 21.24 18.40 6.26
C MET A 14 21.31 17.15 7.13
N ASP A 15 20.32 16.25 6.97
CA ASP A 15 20.27 14.94 7.61
C ASP A 15 20.58 13.83 6.59
N SER A 16 20.55 12.56 7.02
CA SER A 16 20.93 11.39 6.23
C SER A 16 19.88 10.28 6.22
N ALA A 17 18.60 10.61 6.50
CA ALA A 17 17.53 9.64 6.49
C ALA A 17 17.43 8.94 5.13
N VAL A 18 17.60 7.62 5.10
CA VAL A 18 17.72 6.81 3.87
C VAL A 18 16.54 7.04 2.91
N PRO A 19 15.26 7.05 3.35
CA PRO A 19 14.14 7.28 2.43
C PRO A 19 14.19 8.65 1.74
N VAL A 20 14.59 9.69 2.47
CA VAL A 20 14.72 11.05 1.89
C VAL A 20 15.84 11.09 0.87
N MET A 21 17.00 10.48 1.17
CA MET A 21 18.11 10.40 0.23
C MET A 21 17.75 9.66 -1.05
N ARG A 22 16.99 8.54 -0.95
CA ARG A 22 16.46 7.83 -2.12
C ARG A 22 15.49 8.70 -2.93
N ALA A 23 14.58 9.43 -2.27
CA ALA A 23 13.66 10.34 -2.95
C ALA A 23 14.41 11.50 -3.65
N ILE A 24 15.47 12.04 -3.04
CA ILE A 24 16.34 13.04 -3.66
C ILE A 24 16.98 12.50 -4.95
N GLU A 25 17.53 11.28 -4.92
CA GLU A 25 18.11 10.68 -6.14
C GLU A 25 17.05 10.42 -7.22
N ASN A 26 15.85 10.05 -6.83
CA ASN A 26 14.73 9.90 -7.77
C ASN A 26 14.35 11.25 -8.41
N VAL A 27 14.27 12.34 -7.63
CA VAL A 27 13.99 13.67 -8.18
C VAL A 27 15.13 14.17 -9.07
N LYS A 28 16.40 13.93 -8.73
CA LYS A 28 17.54 14.21 -9.60
C LYS A 28 17.46 13.43 -10.93
N ARG A 29 17.07 12.16 -10.88
CA ARG A 29 16.79 11.35 -12.08
C ARG A 29 15.67 11.98 -12.91
N ASP A 30 14.60 12.42 -12.27
CA ASP A 30 13.44 13.03 -12.93
C ASP A 30 13.82 14.37 -13.60
N ILE A 31 14.62 15.20 -12.93
CA ILE A 31 15.18 16.43 -13.54
C ILE A 31 15.94 16.08 -14.82
N ARG A 32 16.82 15.07 -14.79
CA ARG A 32 17.59 14.62 -15.98
C ARG A 32 16.70 14.06 -17.09
N LYS A 33 15.52 13.50 -16.74
CA LYS A 33 14.54 13.03 -17.74
C LYS A 33 13.85 14.18 -18.48
N VAL A 34 13.49 15.24 -17.75
CA VAL A 34 12.69 16.34 -18.30
C VAL A 34 13.49 17.57 -18.73
N CYS A 35 14.74 17.70 -18.26
CA CYS A 35 15.60 18.83 -18.62
C CYS A 35 16.75 18.39 -19.52
N CYS A 36 17.08 19.24 -20.52
CA CYS A 36 18.32 19.15 -21.26
C CYS A 36 19.43 19.94 -20.55
N ASP A 37 20.68 19.79 -21.00
CA ASP A 37 21.80 20.57 -20.51
C ASP A 37 21.54 22.08 -20.63
N SER A 38 21.96 22.83 -19.64
CA SER A 38 21.74 24.28 -19.54
C SER A 38 22.93 24.92 -18.82
N ASP A 39 23.34 26.09 -19.31
CA ASP A 39 24.34 26.93 -18.64
C ASP A 39 23.70 27.86 -17.59
N GLU A 40 22.37 27.91 -17.53
CA GLU A 40 21.63 28.75 -16.59
C GLU A 40 21.64 28.13 -15.17
N LYS A 41 21.70 29.01 -14.17
CA LYS A 41 21.60 28.59 -12.77
C LYS A 41 20.19 28.08 -12.47
N GLY A 42 20.07 26.86 -11.91
CA GLY A 42 18.82 26.35 -11.34
C GLY A 42 18.56 26.96 -9.96
N CYS A 43 17.30 27.01 -9.53
CA CYS A 43 16.97 27.28 -8.13
C CYS A 43 17.32 26.06 -7.27
N ASP A 44 17.82 26.30 -6.07
CA ASP A 44 18.09 25.22 -5.12
C ASP A 44 16.80 24.76 -4.44
N ILE A 45 16.70 23.47 -4.13
CA ILE A 45 15.63 22.88 -3.32
C ILE A 45 16.22 22.58 -1.94
N VAL A 46 15.62 23.12 -0.88
CA VAL A 46 16.12 22.99 0.49
C VAL A 46 15.06 22.30 1.35
N LEU A 47 15.46 21.29 2.12
CA LEU A 47 14.59 20.55 3.04
C LEU A 47 14.84 21.04 4.46
N ILE A 48 13.79 21.51 5.16
CA ILE A 48 13.86 22.06 6.50
C ILE A 48 12.86 21.35 7.41
N MET A 49 13.34 20.82 8.54
CA MET A 49 12.49 20.23 9.56
C MET A 49 11.67 21.34 10.26
N GLU A 50 10.35 21.17 10.30
CA GLU A 50 9.43 22.05 10.99
C GLU A 50 8.31 21.26 11.67
N ASN A 51 7.82 21.73 12.81
CA ASN A 51 6.77 21.03 13.54
C ASN A 51 5.41 21.21 12.85
N MET A 52 4.90 20.14 12.28
CA MET A 52 3.58 20.05 11.65
C MET A 52 2.98 18.67 11.85
N GLN A 53 1.79 18.44 11.35
CA GLN A 53 1.15 17.12 11.43
C GLN A 53 1.97 16.09 10.63
N ALA A 54 2.06 14.86 11.13
CA ALA A 54 2.79 13.78 10.48
C ALA A 54 2.38 13.59 9.01
N GLU A 55 3.37 13.29 8.17
CA GLU A 55 3.25 13.08 6.72
C GLU A 55 2.81 14.32 5.93
N GLN A 56 2.66 15.48 6.57
CA GLN A 56 2.39 16.73 5.89
C GLN A 56 3.67 17.46 5.49
N PHE A 57 3.54 18.29 4.47
CA PHE A 57 4.60 19.17 4.01
C PHE A 57 4.03 20.50 3.50
N GLU A 58 4.87 21.51 3.53
CA GLU A 58 4.63 22.80 2.91
C GLU A 58 5.80 23.14 1.97
N ILE A 59 5.50 23.75 0.83
CA ILE A 59 6.51 24.22 -0.11
C ILE A 59 6.33 25.72 -0.29
N LYS A 60 7.43 26.48 -0.17
CA LYS A 60 7.46 27.92 -0.37
C LYS A 60 8.67 28.33 -1.17
N CYS A 61 8.53 29.42 -1.92
CA CYS A 61 9.66 30.13 -2.48
C CYS A 61 10.26 31.10 -1.47
N ASP A 62 11.55 31.01 -1.23
CA ASP A 62 12.31 31.94 -0.40
C ASP A 62 13.67 32.23 -1.03
N ASN A 63 14.01 33.53 -1.24
CA ASN A 63 15.31 33.98 -1.73
C ASN A 63 15.86 33.18 -2.92
N ASN A 64 15.01 32.95 -3.92
CA ASN A 64 15.34 32.15 -5.12
C ASN A 64 15.65 30.66 -4.83
N MET A 65 15.13 30.13 -3.72
CA MET A 65 15.13 28.73 -3.36
C MET A 65 13.70 28.21 -3.27
N LEU A 66 13.52 26.94 -3.48
CA LEU A 66 12.27 26.23 -3.21
C LEU A 66 12.46 25.43 -1.90
N VAL A 67 11.79 25.85 -0.85
CA VAL A 67 11.95 25.25 0.48
C VAL A 67 10.80 24.30 0.76
N ILE A 68 11.13 23.04 1.14
CA ILE A 68 10.19 22.03 1.61
C ILE A 68 10.29 21.97 3.12
N TYR A 69 9.20 22.29 3.81
CA TYR A 69 9.04 22.12 5.25
C TYR A 69 8.27 20.83 5.51
N ALA A 70 8.73 20.00 6.46
CA ALA A 70 8.04 18.78 6.88
C ALA A 70 8.44 18.42 8.32
N SER A 71 7.59 17.66 9.01
CA SER A 71 7.87 17.20 10.39
C SER A 71 8.50 15.81 10.45
N ASP A 72 8.49 15.07 9.36
CA ASP A 72 8.98 13.70 9.31
C ASP A 72 9.51 13.29 7.91
N THR A 73 10.08 12.12 7.88
CA THR A 73 10.67 11.52 6.67
C THR A 73 9.68 11.43 5.50
N LEU A 74 8.44 10.97 5.75
CA LEU A 74 7.44 10.83 4.69
C LEU A 74 6.94 12.17 4.18
N GLY A 75 6.83 13.18 5.05
CA GLY A 75 6.50 14.54 4.62
C GLY A 75 7.53 15.07 3.61
N PHE A 76 8.84 14.86 3.84
CA PHE A 76 9.87 15.23 2.87
C PHE A 76 9.78 14.42 1.56
N VAL A 77 9.56 13.11 1.65
CA VAL A 77 9.40 12.24 0.48
C VAL A 77 8.22 12.70 -0.37
N TYR A 78 7.09 13.01 0.25
CA TYR A 78 5.90 13.49 -0.47
C TYR A 78 6.09 14.90 -1.04
N GLY A 79 6.78 15.78 -0.33
CA GLY A 79 7.12 17.11 -0.84
C GLY A 79 8.04 17.04 -2.07
N LEU A 80 9.04 16.18 -2.05
CA LEU A 80 9.92 15.92 -3.19
C LEU A 80 9.14 15.36 -4.39
N TYR A 81 8.26 14.38 -4.18
CA TYR A 81 7.44 13.81 -5.26
C TYR A 81 6.33 14.76 -5.73
N HIS A 82 5.88 15.68 -4.88
CA HIS A 82 5.00 16.76 -5.31
C HIS A 82 5.72 17.68 -6.33
N ILE A 83 6.96 18.10 -6.04
CA ILE A 83 7.77 18.87 -7.00
C ILE A 83 7.95 18.08 -8.31
N SER A 84 8.24 16.79 -8.21
CA SER A 84 8.41 15.93 -9.37
C SER A 84 7.13 15.86 -10.22
N ARG A 85 5.96 15.72 -9.60
CA ARG A 85 4.68 15.63 -10.31
C ARG A 85 4.22 16.99 -10.85
N ASP A 86 4.12 18.00 -9.99
CA ASP A 86 3.40 19.23 -10.33
C ASP A 86 4.30 20.28 -11.03
N ILE A 87 5.62 20.21 -10.86
CA ILE A 87 6.56 21.14 -11.50
C ILE A 87 7.31 20.48 -12.66
N LEU A 88 7.85 19.28 -12.44
CA LEU A 88 8.59 18.57 -13.49
C LEU A 88 7.66 17.83 -14.47
N GLY A 89 6.45 17.48 -14.05
CA GLY A 89 5.49 16.71 -14.85
C GLY A 89 5.79 15.21 -14.90
N VAL A 90 6.52 14.66 -13.92
CA VAL A 90 6.78 13.24 -13.81
C VAL A 90 5.68 12.59 -12.97
N LEU A 91 4.76 11.91 -13.61
CA LEU A 91 3.54 11.37 -13.00
C LEU A 91 3.84 10.15 -12.11
N PRO A 92 2.94 9.80 -11.15
CA PRO A 92 3.15 8.67 -10.23
C PRO A 92 3.48 7.35 -10.92
N PHE A 93 2.80 7.05 -12.02
CA PHE A 93 2.98 5.81 -12.78
C PHE A 93 3.81 6.00 -14.05
N TRP A 94 4.77 6.95 -14.06
CA TRP A 94 5.58 7.26 -15.22
C TRP A 94 6.27 6.03 -15.83
N PHE A 95 6.76 5.12 -15.00
CA PHE A 95 7.41 3.89 -15.42
C PHE A 95 6.38 2.86 -15.92
N TRP A 96 5.25 2.73 -15.24
CA TRP A 96 4.22 1.73 -15.53
C TRP A 96 3.37 2.06 -16.76
N ASN A 97 3.20 3.33 -17.06
CA ASN A 97 2.47 3.83 -18.23
C ASN A 97 3.39 4.27 -19.36
N ASP A 98 4.68 3.94 -19.29
CA ASP A 98 5.66 4.29 -20.33
C ASP A 98 5.60 5.78 -20.71
N GLN A 99 5.55 6.70 -19.69
CA GLN A 99 5.40 8.13 -19.90
C GLN A 99 6.51 8.69 -20.77
N VAL A 100 6.14 9.39 -21.85
CA VAL A 100 7.07 10.06 -22.76
C VAL A 100 7.43 11.44 -22.21
N PHE A 101 8.73 11.77 -22.19
CA PHE A 101 9.25 13.04 -21.71
C PHE A 101 9.77 13.90 -22.86
N ILE A 102 9.26 15.13 -22.97
CA ILE A 102 9.79 16.14 -23.89
C ILE A 102 10.75 17.03 -23.09
N LYS A 103 12.04 17.00 -23.44
CA LYS A 103 13.06 17.75 -22.73
C LYS A 103 12.94 19.26 -22.95
N LYS A 104 13.13 20.02 -21.87
CA LYS A 104 13.06 21.49 -21.80
C LYS A 104 14.40 22.01 -21.24
N LYS A 105 14.72 23.30 -21.44
CA LYS A 105 15.90 23.93 -20.81
C LYS A 105 15.76 24.02 -19.28
N GLY A 106 14.52 24.13 -18.79
CA GLY A 106 14.17 24.14 -17.38
C GLY A 106 12.66 24.22 -17.18
N CYS A 107 12.21 23.89 -15.98
CA CYS A 107 10.82 24.02 -15.55
C CYS A 107 10.67 25.30 -14.74
N ARG A 108 9.90 26.28 -15.28
CA ARG A 108 9.69 27.59 -14.65
C ARG A 108 8.73 27.50 -13.47
N ILE A 109 8.99 28.30 -12.45
CA ILE A 109 8.20 28.38 -11.22
C ILE A 109 7.99 29.87 -10.91
N SER A 110 6.76 30.24 -10.55
CA SER A 110 6.49 31.56 -10.00
C SER A 110 7.25 31.77 -8.69
N GLY A 111 7.85 32.95 -8.49
CA GLY A 111 8.46 33.30 -7.19
C GLY A 111 7.47 33.41 -6.02
N GLU A 112 6.18 33.36 -6.31
CA GLU A 112 5.08 33.33 -5.33
C GLU A 112 4.52 31.91 -5.14
N TYR A 113 5.14 30.88 -5.72
CA TYR A 113 4.68 29.51 -5.59
C TYR A 113 4.66 29.09 -4.12
N ALA A 114 3.50 28.64 -3.69
CA ALA A 114 3.31 28.05 -2.37
C ALA A 114 2.32 26.88 -2.47
N TYR A 115 2.57 25.83 -1.70
CA TYR A 115 1.69 24.69 -1.59
C TYR A 115 1.72 24.12 -0.16
N THR A 116 0.56 23.84 0.40
CA THR A 116 0.44 23.15 1.70
C THR A 116 -0.37 21.88 1.48
N SER A 117 0.21 20.74 1.87
CA SER A 117 -0.47 19.46 1.78
C SER A 117 -1.64 19.39 2.77
N LYS A 118 -2.67 18.61 2.42
CA LYS A 118 -3.79 18.30 3.32
C LYS A 118 -3.54 16.97 4.01
N PRO A 119 -4.12 16.75 5.21
CA PRO A 119 -4.15 15.43 5.82
C PRO A 119 -4.81 14.42 4.90
N TYR A 120 -4.28 13.22 4.86
CA TYR A 120 -4.91 12.13 4.12
C TYR A 120 -6.20 11.67 4.79
N ALA A 121 -7.20 11.33 3.99
CA ALA A 121 -8.49 10.82 4.50
C ALA A 121 -8.34 9.42 5.16
N VAL A 122 -7.32 8.64 4.74
CA VAL A 122 -7.03 7.31 5.27
C VAL A 122 -5.65 7.31 5.94
N LYS A 123 -5.54 6.76 7.14
CA LYS A 123 -4.32 6.80 7.94
C LYS A 123 -3.21 5.89 7.39
N TYR A 124 -3.44 4.56 7.33
CA TYR A 124 -2.53 3.59 6.73
C TYR A 124 -3.08 3.18 5.37
N ARG A 125 -2.31 3.36 4.34
CA ARG A 125 -2.74 3.21 2.95
C ARG A 125 -1.63 2.63 2.10
N GLY A 126 -1.93 1.55 1.41
CA GLY A 126 -0.86 0.85 0.72
C GLY A 126 -1.32 -0.24 -0.21
N TRP A 127 -0.34 -0.96 -0.75
CA TRP A 127 -0.55 -2.03 -1.71
C TRP A 127 -0.10 -3.37 -1.17
N PHE A 128 -0.81 -4.41 -1.58
CA PHE A 128 -0.34 -5.78 -1.51
C PHE A 128 0.07 -6.21 -2.92
N VAL A 129 1.36 -6.43 -3.10
CA VAL A 129 1.95 -6.94 -4.34
C VAL A 129 1.83 -8.45 -4.32
N ASN A 130 0.63 -8.95 -4.68
CA ASN A 130 0.24 -10.34 -4.53
C ASN A 130 0.39 -11.12 -5.83
N ASP A 131 0.87 -12.36 -5.76
CA ASP A 131 1.03 -13.24 -6.93
C ASP A 131 1.75 -12.53 -8.09
N GLU A 132 2.87 -11.98 -7.79
CA GLU A 132 3.70 -11.08 -8.59
C GLU A 132 4.44 -11.76 -9.75
N VAL A 133 3.73 -12.62 -10.50
CA VAL A 133 4.30 -13.48 -11.56
C VAL A 133 4.96 -12.71 -12.69
N LEU A 134 4.48 -11.50 -13.01
CA LEU A 134 5.07 -10.65 -14.03
C LEU A 134 6.29 -9.87 -13.50
N ILE A 135 6.28 -9.49 -12.22
CA ILE A 135 7.36 -8.72 -11.60
C ILE A 135 8.52 -9.64 -11.20
N HIS A 136 8.22 -10.83 -10.70
CA HIS A 136 9.18 -11.75 -10.08
C HIS A 136 10.39 -12.09 -10.96
N LYS A 137 10.20 -12.21 -12.27
CA LYS A 137 11.27 -12.56 -13.23
C LYS A 137 11.60 -11.42 -14.20
N TRP A 138 11.11 -10.22 -13.95
CA TRP A 138 11.38 -9.07 -14.79
C TRP A 138 12.67 -8.39 -14.37
N TYR A 139 13.56 -8.20 -15.33
CA TYR A 139 14.85 -7.52 -15.15
C TYR A 139 14.84 -6.26 -16.01
N VAL A 140 15.02 -5.10 -15.40
CA VAL A 140 15.17 -3.82 -16.10
C VAL A 140 16.63 -3.43 -16.03
N ASP A 141 17.24 -3.16 -17.18
CA ASP A 141 18.70 -2.83 -17.29
C ASP A 141 19.58 -3.85 -16.56
N ARG A 142 19.21 -5.14 -16.63
CA ARG A 142 19.88 -6.26 -15.93
C ARG A 142 19.82 -6.18 -14.40
N LYS A 143 18.98 -5.29 -13.83
CA LYS A 143 18.73 -5.18 -12.39
C LYS A 143 17.45 -5.88 -12.02
N LYS A 144 17.54 -6.85 -11.12
CA LYS A 144 16.39 -7.64 -10.64
C LYS A 144 15.48 -6.82 -9.73
N ASP A 145 16.06 -5.94 -8.91
CA ASP A 145 15.31 -5.22 -7.88
C ASP A 145 14.62 -3.96 -8.43
N MET A 146 15.02 -3.50 -9.63
CA MET A 146 14.46 -2.28 -10.20
C MET A 146 12.95 -2.29 -10.39
N PRO A 147 12.29 -3.38 -10.85
CA PRO A 147 10.82 -3.41 -10.93
C PRO A 147 10.16 -3.21 -9.55
N TRP A 148 10.76 -3.76 -8.50
CA TRP A 148 10.28 -3.60 -7.13
C TRP A 148 10.48 -2.18 -6.60
N GLU A 149 11.63 -1.57 -6.88
CA GLU A 149 11.85 -0.14 -6.60
C GLU A 149 10.77 0.71 -7.27
N MET A 150 10.39 0.40 -8.51
CA MET A 150 9.35 1.12 -9.23
C MET A 150 7.94 0.90 -8.67
N VAL A 151 7.66 -0.28 -8.10
CA VAL A 151 6.41 -0.49 -7.34
C VAL A 151 6.35 0.44 -6.13
N PHE A 152 7.39 0.41 -5.31
CA PHE A 152 7.44 1.17 -4.06
C PHE A 152 7.50 2.68 -4.32
N GLU A 153 8.23 3.10 -5.36
CA GLU A 153 8.25 4.50 -5.79
C GLU A 153 6.87 4.97 -6.24
N ALA A 154 6.17 4.21 -7.06
CA ALA A 154 4.82 4.57 -7.51
C ALA A 154 3.85 4.67 -6.33
N LEU A 155 3.92 3.76 -5.38
CA LEU A 155 3.12 3.79 -4.15
C LEU A 155 3.38 5.07 -3.33
N LEU A 156 4.64 5.44 -3.11
CA LEU A 156 5.02 6.67 -2.41
C LEU A 156 4.56 7.93 -3.15
N ARG A 157 4.69 7.95 -4.49
CA ARG A 157 4.18 9.05 -5.34
C ARG A 157 2.66 9.19 -5.27
N CYS A 158 1.95 8.11 -5.01
CA CYS A 158 0.52 8.09 -4.72
C CYS A 158 0.18 8.47 -3.26
N GLY A 159 1.18 8.80 -2.44
CA GLY A 159 0.99 9.10 -1.02
C GLY A 159 0.76 7.87 -0.15
N GLY A 160 1.12 6.67 -0.62
CA GLY A 160 1.06 5.45 0.18
C GLY A 160 2.17 5.42 1.25
N ASN A 161 1.89 4.75 2.36
CA ASN A 161 2.80 4.65 3.50
C ASN A 161 2.96 3.21 4.05
N LEU A 162 2.34 2.23 3.37
CA LEU A 162 2.25 0.85 3.84
C LEU A 162 2.37 -0.12 2.67
N VAL A 163 3.02 -1.27 2.87
CA VAL A 163 3.11 -2.30 1.82
C VAL A 163 3.18 -3.72 2.39
N ILE A 164 2.57 -4.67 1.66
CA ILE A 164 2.92 -6.08 1.70
C ILE A 164 3.78 -6.33 0.45
N PRO A 165 5.12 -6.52 0.62
CA PRO A 165 6.07 -6.45 -0.48
C PRO A 165 6.25 -7.79 -1.21
N GLY A 166 5.17 -8.38 -1.64
CA GLY A 166 5.14 -9.70 -2.30
C GLY A 166 4.54 -10.79 -1.42
N THR A 167 4.57 -12.00 -1.91
CA THR A 167 4.10 -13.20 -1.23
C THR A 167 5.24 -14.16 -0.91
N ASP A 168 5.08 -14.95 0.16
CA ASP A 168 6.01 -16.02 0.54
C ASP A 168 7.47 -15.50 0.51
N LYS A 169 8.33 -16.15 -0.24
CA LYS A 169 9.74 -15.81 -0.34
C LYS A 169 10.02 -14.35 -0.75
N ASN A 170 9.19 -13.76 -1.62
CA ASN A 170 9.42 -12.42 -2.10
C ASN A 170 9.16 -11.37 -1.01
N SER A 171 8.18 -11.60 -0.11
CA SER A 171 7.93 -10.70 1.00
C SER A 171 9.16 -10.57 1.91
N HIS A 172 9.89 -11.65 2.14
CA HIS A 172 11.14 -11.64 2.91
C HIS A 172 12.30 -10.96 2.18
N ILE A 173 12.37 -11.06 0.84
CA ILE A 173 13.46 -10.48 0.05
C ILE A 173 13.31 -8.95 -0.06
N TYR A 174 12.09 -8.45 -0.25
CA TYR A 174 11.87 -7.05 -0.65
C TYR A 174 11.37 -6.14 0.48
N ARG A 175 11.15 -6.65 1.69
CA ARG A 175 10.71 -5.83 2.84
C ARG A 175 11.75 -4.77 3.24
N ASP A 176 13.04 -5.13 3.24
CA ASP A 176 14.09 -4.18 3.60
C ASP A 176 14.21 -3.05 2.57
N LEU A 177 14.08 -3.38 1.28
CA LEU A 177 14.04 -2.38 0.21
C LEU A 177 12.85 -1.43 0.38
N ALA A 178 11.67 -1.95 0.71
CA ALA A 178 10.47 -1.14 0.94
C ALA A 178 10.64 -0.23 2.17
N ALA A 179 11.20 -0.75 3.27
CA ALA A 179 11.51 0.01 4.48
C ALA A 179 12.56 1.10 4.22
N ASP A 180 13.61 0.81 3.48
CA ASP A 180 14.62 1.76 3.03
C ASP A 180 14.05 2.91 2.18
N MET A 181 12.91 2.67 1.52
CA MET A 181 12.19 3.70 0.77
C MET A 181 11.19 4.48 1.63
N GLY A 182 10.98 4.08 2.90
CA GLY A 182 10.12 4.76 3.87
C GLY A 182 8.73 4.17 4.03
N LEU A 183 8.48 3.00 3.46
CA LEU A 183 7.21 2.30 3.62
C LEU A 183 7.20 1.46 4.91
N ARG A 184 6.08 1.50 5.63
CA ARG A 184 5.79 0.53 6.69
C ARG A 184 5.55 -0.83 6.10
N ILE A 185 5.96 -1.86 6.81
CA ILE A 185 5.77 -3.25 6.40
C ILE A 185 4.53 -3.81 7.09
N THR A 186 3.79 -4.63 6.37
CA THR A 186 2.74 -5.47 6.94
C THR A 186 2.70 -6.82 6.21
N HIS A 187 1.81 -7.73 6.62
CA HIS A 187 1.90 -9.11 6.16
C HIS A 187 0.55 -9.63 5.64
N HIS A 188 0.64 -10.63 4.79
CA HIS A 188 -0.50 -11.37 4.28
C HIS A 188 -1.22 -12.16 5.41
N HIS A 189 -2.52 -12.38 5.27
CA HIS A 189 -3.32 -13.13 6.25
C HIS A 189 -2.87 -14.59 6.43
N ALA A 190 -2.20 -15.17 5.44
CA ALA A 190 -1.63 -16.51 5.52
C ALA A 190 -0.22 -16.55 6.16
N GLU A 191 0.38 -15.38 6.40
CA GLU A 191 1.72 -15.19 6.95
C GLU A 191 1.69 -14.30 8.21
N PRO A 192 1.00 -14.74 9.27
CA PRO A 192 0.95 -13.97 10.52
C PRO A 192 2.36 -13.64 11.03
N LEU A 193 2.55 -12.41 11.52
CA LEU A 193 3.84 -11.90 11.99
C LEU A 193 4.96 -11.90 10.93
N GLY A 194 4.61 -12.07 9.66
CA GLY A 194 5.57 -12.24 8.56
C GLY A 194 6.37 -13.53 8.64
N ALA A 195 5.87 -14.50 9.39
CA ALA A 195 6.47 -15.82 9.47
C ALA A 195 6.20 -16.64 8.19
N PRO A 196 7.13 -17.49 7.77
CA PRO A 196 6.85 -18.43 6.69
C PRO A 196 5.63 -19.31 6.99
N MET A 197 4.85 -19.66 5.96
CA MET A 197 3.75 -20.61 6.12
C MET A 197 4.26 -21.95 6.65
N PHE A 198 3.56 -22.52 7.63
CA PHE A 198 3.95 -23.78 8.28
C PHE A 198 4.27 -24.91 7.27
N ALA A 199 3.42 -25.09 6.27
CA ALA A 199 3.63 -26.13 5.24
C ALA A 199 4.84 -25.86 4.33
N ARG A 200 5.33 -24.62 4.23
CA ARG A 200 6.58 -24.30 3.51
C ARG A 200 7.82 -24.69 4.31
N ARG A 201 7.75 -24.55 5.62
CA ARG A 201 8.85 -24.84 6.54
C ARG A 201 8.90 -26.32 6.92
N TYR A 202 7.73 -26.96 7.07
CA TYR A 202 7.57 -28.33 7.51
C TYR A 202 6.62 -29.10 6.57
N PRO A 203 7.03 -29.36 5.32
CA PRO A 203 6.14 -29.94 4.31
C PRO A 203 5.68 -31.37 4.62
N GLU A 204 6.38 -32.05 5.54
CA GLU A 204 6.10 -33.42 5.99
C GLU A 204 5.09 -33.48 7.15
N LEU A 205 4.73 -32.33 7.74
CA LEU A 205 3.85 -32.29 8.90
C LEU A 205 2.47 -31.70 8.54
N THR A 206 1.44 -32.18 9.21
CA THR A 206 0.12 -31.55 9.18
C THR A 206 0.15 -30.28 10.02
N PRO A 207 -0.30 -29.11 9.51
CA PRO A 207 -0.25 -27.86 10.24
C PRO A 207 -1.32 -27.79 11.33
N SER A 208 -1.08 -28.49 12.42
CA SER A 208 -1.92 -28.53 13.63
C SER A 208 -1.21 -27.86 14.80
N TYR A 209 -1.84 -26.84 15.39
CA TYR A 209 -1.28 -26.17 16.55
C TYR A 209 -1.23 -27.09 17.79
N ASP A 210 -2.24 -27.94 17.96
CA ASP A 210 -2.26 -28.86 19.11
C ASP A 210 -1.18 -29.97 19.04
N GLU A 211 -0.74 -30.30 17.82
CA GLU A 211 0.31 -31.31 17.63
C GLU A 211 1.72 -30.72 17.66
N TYR A 212 1.87 -29.49 17.17
CA TYR A 212 3.17 -28.84 16.97
C TYR A 212 3.22 -27.40 17.46
N PRO A 213 2.75 -27.06 18.68
CA PRO A 213 2.70 -25.70 19.17
C PRO A 213 4.07 -25.01 19.16
N GLU A 214 5.16 -25.74 19.54
CA GLU A 214 6.51 -25.19 19.59
C GLU A 214 7.00 -24.73 18.22
N LYS A 215 6.64 -25.46 17.14
CA LYS A 215 7.03 -25.09 15.77
C LYS A 215 6.34 -23.81 15.30
N PHE A 216 5.08 -23.59 15.68
CA PHE A 216 4.41 -22.32 15.41
C PHE A 216 5.04 -21.17 16.21
N HIS A 217 5.36 -21.41 17.48
CA HIS A 217 6.03 -20.43 18.34
C HIS A 217 7.42 -20.05 17.78
N GLU A 218 8.20 -21.03 17.30
CA GLU A 218 9.50 -20.79 16.67
C GLU A 218 9.35 -19.92 15.42
N LEU A 219 8.42 -20.25 14.50
CA LEU A 219 8.15 -19.46 13.29
C LEU A 219 7.74 -18.03 13.60
N TRP A 220 6.84 -17.82 14.58
CA TRP A 220 6.39 -16.48 14.95
C TRP A 220 7.51 -15.65 15.58
N LYS A 221 8.34 -16.23 16.42
CA LYS A 221 9.49 -15.55 17.00
C LYS A 221 10.55 -15.21 15.95
N GLU A 222 10.83 -16.13 15.02
CA GLU A 222 11.71 -15.89 13.88
C GLU A 222 11.21 -14.68 13.07
N GLY A 223 9.89 -14.64 12.72
CA GLY A 223 9.30 -13.52 11.99
C GLY A 223 9.40 -12.18 12.73
N ILE A 224 9.24 -12.18 14.07
CA ILE A 224 9.42 -10.95 14.89
C ILE A 224 10.89 -10.54 14.91
N ASP A 225 11.81 -11.47 15.19
CA ASP A 225 13.23 -11.16 15.32
C ASP A 225 13.84 -10.58 14.03
N GLU A 226 13.40 -11.07 12.89
CA GLU A 226 13.85 -10.58 11.59
C GLU A 226 13.40 -9.15 11.29
N GLN A 227 12.29 -8.68 11.89
CA GLN A 227 11.63 -7.43 11.50
C GLN A 227 11.49 -6.40 12.62
N LYS A 228 11.82 -6.72 13.87
CA LYS A 228 11.62 -5.82 15.04
C LYS A 228 12.34 -4.47 14.97
N LYS A 229 13.24 -4.29 14.01
CA LYS A 229 13.92 -3.00 13.73
C LYS A 229 13.25 -2.17 12.64
N LEU A 230 12.26 -2.73 11.95
CA LEU A 230 11.50 -2.06 10.90
C LEU A 230 10.23 -1.42 11.49
N ASP A 231 9.65 -0.46 10.79
CA ASP A 231 8.32 0.07 11.12
C ASP A 231 7.26 -0.90 10.56
N VAL A 232 6.72 -1.74 11.46
CA VAL A 232 5.82 -2.84 11.10
C VAL A 232 4.44 -2.64 11.71
N ILE A 233 3.39 -2.85 10.91
CA ILE A 233 2.04 -3.12 11.41
C ILE A 233 1.85 -4.64 11.44
N TRP A 234 1.90 -5.20 12.63
CA TRP A 234 1.92 -6.64 12.85
C TRP A 234 0.59 -7.29 12.56
N ASN A 235 0.55 -8.11 11.50
CA ASN A 235 -0.63 -8.91 11.20
C ASN A 235 -0.70 -10.12 12.13
N LEU A 236 -1.76 -10.19 12.92
CA LEU A 236 -2.07 -11.30 13.83
C LEU A 236 -3.12 -12.20 13.18
N GLY A 237 -3.02 -13.51 13.39
CA GLY A 237 -4.00 -14.43 12.83
C GLY A 237 -3.54 -15.89 12.89
N PHE A 238 -4.44 -16.78 12.58
CA PHE A 238 -4.13 -18.21 12.48
C PHE A 238 -5.00 -18.88 11.41
N ARG A 239 -4.39 -19.27 10.32
CA ARG A 239 -5.04 -20.05 9.26
C ARG A 239 -4.51 -21.48 9.14
N GLY A 240 -3.43 -21.76 9.83
CA GLY A 240 -2.77 -23.07 9.80
C GLY A 240 -1.90 -23.22 8.56
N GLN A 241 -2.49 -23.50 7.42
CA GLN A 241 -1.75 -23.74 6.19
C GLN A 241 -2.25 -22.83 5.07
N GLY A 242 -1.40 -21.88 4.65
CA GLY A 242 -1.63 -21.06 3.47
C GLY A 242 -2.97 -20.33 3.52
N ASP A 243 -3.74 -20.46 2.46
CA ASP A 243 -5.00 -19.74 2.27
C ASP A 243 -6.26 -20.55 2.67
N CYS A 244 -6.08 -21.65 3.38
CA CYS A 244 -7.16 -22.50 3.89
C CYS A 244 -7.43 -22.28 5.38
N PRO A 245 -8.69 -22.40 5.84
CA PRO A 245 -8.99 -22.41 7.27
C PRO A 245 -8.23 -23.53 8.00
N PHE A 246 -7.72 -23.25 9.19
CA PHE A 246 -6.93 -24.25 9.94
C PHE A 246 -7.72 -25.53 10.26
N TRP A 247 -9.02 -25.45 10.42
CA TRP A 247 -9.87 -26.61 10.71
C TRP A 247 -10.10 -27.53 9.51
N ASP A 248 -9.77 -27.12 8.30
CA ASP A 248 -9.76 -28.03 7.14
C ASP A 248 -8.67 -29.10 7.28
N ASN A 249 -7.63 -28.80 8.06
CA ASN A 249 -6.52 -29.68 8.36
C ASN A 249 -6.58 -30.26 9.78
N ASP A 250 -7.59 -29.88 10.60
CA ASP A 250 -7.71 -30.32 11.97
C ASP A 250 -9.18 -30.65 12.31
N PRO A 251 -9.57 -31.94 12.27
CA PRO A 251 -10.95 -32.36 12.48
C PRO A 251 -11.45 -32.15 13.93
N ARG A 252 -10.62 -31.71 14.85
CA ARG A 252 -11.01 -31.41 16.25
C ARG A 252 -11.88 -30.16 16.35
N TYR A 253 -11.77 -29.25 15.37
CA TYR A 253 -12.49 -27.96 15.39
C TYR A 253 -13.75 -27.98 14.52
N GLN A 254 -14.84 -28.59 15.08
CA GLN A 254 -16.10 -28.77 14.35
C GLN A 254 -17.10 -27.63 14.55
N THR A 255 -16.97 -26.85 15.64
CA THR A 255 -17.92 -25.78 15.96
C THR A 255 -17.30 -24.40 15.79
N SER A 256 -18.15 -23.40 15.56
CA SER A 256 -17.71 -22.00 15.45
C SER A 256 -17.09 -21.49 16.75
N GLU A 257 -17.60 -21.96 17.89
CA GLU A 257 -17.07 -21.65 19.23
C GLU A 257 -15.62 -22.10 19.35
N SER A 258 -15.34 -23.39 19.09
CA SER A 258 -13.99 -23.94 19.22
C SER A 258 -12.99 -23.27 18.26
N ARG A 259 -13.43 -22.93 17.05
CA ARG A 259 -12.63 -22.22 16.04
C ARG A 259 -12.30 -20.80 16.48
N GLY A 260 -13.31 -20.06 16.92
CA GLY A 260 -13.14 -18.68 17.39
C GLY A 260 -12.31 -18.60 18.67
N GLU A 261 -12.48 -19.55 19.59
CA GLU A 261 -11.74 -19.61 20.85
C GLU A 261 -10.23 -19.85 20.60
N LEU A 262 -9.87 -20.86 19.80
CA LEU A 262 -8.47 -21.12 19.45
C LEU A 262 -7.86 -19.90 18.75
N MET A 263 -8.52 -19.36 17.72
CA MET A 263 -8.01 -18.22 16.95
C MET A 263 -7.80 -17.00 17.85
N GLY A 264 -8.76 -16.67 18.72
CA GLY A 264 -8.63 -15.56 19.66
C GLY A 264 -7.49 -15.75 20.67
N LYS A 265 -7.31 -16.96 21.19
CA LYS A 265 -6.18 -17.33 22.06
C LYS A 265 -4.84 -17.11 21.35
N LEU A 266 -4.71 -17.57 20.11
CA LEU A 266 -3.45 -17.47 19.36
C LEU A 266 -3.14 -16.03 18.94
N ILE A 267 -4.14 -15.25 18.56
CA ILE A 267 -3.99 -13.82 18.30
C ILE A 267 -3.50 -13.09 19.57
N GLY A 268 -4.07 -13.39 20.73
CA GLY A 268 -3.59 -12.85 22.00
C GLY A 268 -2.13 -13.20 22.28
N LEU A 269 -1.76 -14.46 22.10
CA LEU A 269 -0.38 -14.93 22.30
C LEU A 269 0.61 -14.26 21.33
N GLN A 270 0.26 -14.14 20.06
CA GLN A 270 1.09 -13.43 19.06
C GLN A 270 1.27 -11.96 19.41
N ARG A 271 0.19 -11.30 19.85
CA ARG A 271 0.25 -9.92 20.33
C ARG A 271 1.21 -9.76 21.50
N ASP A 272 1.13 -10.66 22.48
CA ASP A 272 2.01 -10.63 23.65
C ASP A 272 3.49 -10.84 23.25
N TYR A 273 3.77 -11.71 22.30
CA TYR A 273 5.15 -11.88 21.78
C TYR A 273 5.69 -10.59 21.18
N VAL A 274 4.90 -9.92 20.34
CA VAL A 274 5.33 -8.67 19.74
C VAL A 274 5.47 -7.58 20.80
N GLN A 275 4.50 -7.43 21.71
CA GLN A 275 4.49 -6.40 22.74
C GLN A 275 5.68 -6.50 23.71
N ASN A 276 6.15 -7.70 24.00
CA ASN A 276 7.32 -7.91 24.85
C ASN A 276 8.61 -7.40 24.19
N GLU A 277 8.72 -7.45 22.87
CA GLU A 277 9.88 -6.95 22.11
C GLU A 277 9.71 -5.48 21.70
N ILE A 278 8.47 -5.05 21.41
CA ILE A 278 8.13 -3.74 20.83
C ILE A 278 6.89 -3.19 21.55
N PRO A 279 7.05 -2.44 22.66
CA PRO A 279 5.95 -1.98 23.51
C PRO A 279 4.90 -1.14 22.78
N ASP A 280 5.30 -0.31 21.79
CA ASP A 280 4.43 0.61 21.04
C ASP A 280 3.96 0.04 19.68
N ALA A 281 4.05 -1.27 19.49
CA ALA A 281 3.69 -1.92 18.25
C ALA A 281 2.25 -1.67 17.84
N GLN A 282 2.02 -1.59 16.52
CA GLN A 282 0.68 -1.52 15.93
C GLN A 282 0.27 -2.91 15.40
N TYR A 283 -1.01 -3.24 15.59
CA TYR A 283 -1.53 -4.55 15.26
C TYR A 283 -2.69 -4.47 14.28
N CYS A 284 -2.81 -5.48 13.44
CA CYS A 284 -3.98 -5.70 12.61
C CYS A 284 -4.33 -7.19 12.53
N THR A 285 -5.56 -7.49 12.10
CA THR A 285 -5.99 -8.85 11.77
C THR A 285 -6.96 -8.82 10.59
N ASN A 286 -6.81 -9.78 9.70
CA ASN A 286 -7.64 -9.87 8.51
C ASN A 286 -8.93 -10.65 8.79
N LEU A 287 -10.06 -9.98 8.64
CA LEU A 287 -11.38 -10.60 8.64
C LEU A 287 -11.69 -11.12 7.22
N TYR A 288 -10.94 -12.13 6.80
CA TYR A 288 -11.01 -12.70 5.46
C TYR A 288 -11.84 -13.99 5.48
N GLY A 289 -12.83 -14.07 4.59
CA GLY A 289 -13.67 -15.25 4.46
C GLY A 289 -14.36 -15.67 5.76
N GLU A 290 -14.03 -16.86 6.24
CA GLU A 290 -14.57 -17.50 7.44
C GLU A 290 -14.25 -16.74 8.73
N THR A 291 -13.12 -16.08 8.81
CA THR A 291 -12.71 -15.30 10.01
C THR A 291 -13.69 -14.15 10.28
N MET A 292 -14.22 -13.55 9.22
CA MET A 292 -15.19 -12.48 9.35
C MET A 292 -16.51 -12.98 9.96
N GLU A 293 -16.98 -14.17 9.58
CA GLU A 293 -18.19 -14.76 10.13
C GLU A 293 -18.01 -15.06 11.61
N LEU A 294 -16.90 -15.68 12.01
CA LEU A 294 -16.59 -15.93 13.42
C LEU A 294 -16.59 -14.65 14.25
N TYR A 295 -16.00 -13.56 13.73
CA TYR A 295 -15.98 -12.27 14.42
C TYR A 295 -17.38 -11.66 14.53
N ARG A 296 -18.17 -11.62 13.44
CA ARG A 296 -19.50 -11.03 13.43
C ARG A 296 -20.52 -11.77 14.31
N ASP A 297 -20.39 -13.07 14.39
CA ASP A 297 -21.26 -13.92 15.16
C ASP A 297 -20.84 -14.02 16.64
N GLY A 298 -19.69 -13.34 17.00
CA GLY A 298 -19.22 -13.20 18.37
C GLY A 298 -18.38 -14.37 18.90
N TYR A 299 -18.06 -15.33 18.05
CA TYR A 299 -17.21 -16.46 18.40
C TYR A 299 -15.73 -16.07 18.48
N LEU A 300 -15.26 -15.18 17.60
CA LEU A 300 -13.91 -14.63 17.65
C LEU A 300 -13.91 -13.28 18.37
N LYS A 301 -13.22 -13.23 19.51
CA LYS A 301 -12.98 -11.99 20.27
C LYS A 301 -11.60 -11.45 19.93
N LEU A 302 -11.51 -10.17 19.61
CA LEU A 302 -10.26 -9.49 19.26
C LEU A 302 -9.97 -8.37 20.27
N PRO A 303 -8.69 -8.14 20.60
CA PRO A 303 -8.27 -6.98 21.41
C PRO A 303 -8.69 -5.66 20.76
N ASP A 304 -8.96 -4.64 21.58
CA ASP A 304 -9.46 -3.33 21.10
C ASP A 304 -8.42 -2.57 20.26
N ASP A 305 -7.13 -2.74 20.58
CA ASP A 305 -6.00 -2.09 19.90
C ASP A 305 -5.67 -2.71 18.53
N VAL A 306 -6.26 -3.85 18.19
CA VAL A 306 -6.08 -4.52 16.89
C VAL A 306 -6.99 -3.91 15.83
N ILE A 307 -6.43 -3.48 14.71
CA ILE A 307 -7.18 -3.00 13.53
C ILE A 307 -7.88 -4.19 12.87
N LYS A 308 -9.20 -4.13 12.72
CA LYS A 308 -10.01 -5.16 12.06
C LYS A 308 -10.08 -4.86 10.57
N ILE A 309 -9.44 -5.69 9.74
CA ILE A 309 -9.36 -5.48 8.28
C ILE A 309 -10.46 -6.30 7.59
N TRP A 310 -11.44 -5.64 7.01
CA TRP A 310 -12.58 -6.24 6.31
C TRP A 310 -12.22 -6.50 4.86
N ALA A 311 -12.27 -7.76 4.44
CA ALA A 311 -11.92 -8.13 3.08
C ALA A 311 -13.16 -8.12 2.16
N ASP A 312 -12.98 -7.64 0.93
CA ASP A 312 -13.98 -7.79 -0.12
C ASP A 312 -14.11 -9.25 -0.58
N ASN A 313 -14.98 -9.51 -1.52
CA ASN A 313 -15.22 -10.86 -2.04
C ASN A 313 -14.16 -11.34 -3.08
N GLY A 314 -13.05 -10.65 -3.23
CA GLY A 314 -12.03 -10.92 -4.25
C GLY A 314 -12.34 -10.34 -5.63
N PHE A 315 -13.48 -9.67 -5.80
CA PHE A 315 -13.96 -9.11 -7.07
C PHE A 315 -14.36 -7.63 -6.94
N GLY A 316 -13.86 -6.95 -5.91
CA GLY A 316 -14.11 -5.52 -5.69
C GLY A 316 -15.49 -5.19 -5.09
N LYS A 317 -16.19 -6.14 -4.48
CA LYS A 317 -17.44 -5.89 -3.78
C LYS A 317 -17.32 -6.17 -2.29
N MET A 318 -17.62 -5.18 -1.45
CA MET A 318 -17.51 -5.26 0.02
C MET A 318 -18.59 -6.14 0.64
N VAL A 319 -18.53 -7.43 0.34
CA VAL A 319 -19.38 -8.49 0.90
C VAL A 319 -18.53 -9.72 1.17
N THR A 320 -19.02 -10.61 2.03
CA THR A 320 -18.32 -11.85 2.35
C THR A 320 -18.03 -12.68 1.11
N ARG A 321 -16.84 -13.23 1.07
CA ARG A 321 -16.50 -14.37 0.23
C ARG A 321 -16.80 -15.64 1.00
N ARG A 322 -17.61 -16.54 0.42
CA ARG A 322 -17.85 -17.87 0.96
C ARG A 322 -17.33 -18.93 0.01
N GLN A 323 -16.67 -19.91 0.56
CA GLN A 323 -16.46 -21.18 -0.16
C GLN A 323 -17.84 -21.74 -0.55
N GLY A 324 -17.98 -22.19 -1.80
CA GLY A 324 -19.26 -22.69 -2.30
C GLY A 324 -20.29 -21.64 -2.71
N ASN A 325 -19.95 -20.36 -2.67
CA ASN A 325 -20.77 -19.25 -3.19
C ASN A 325 -22.22 -19.20 -2.66
N HIS A 326 -22.43 -19.55 -1.41
CA HIS A 326 -23.77 -19.56 -0.78
C HIS A 326 -24.28 -18.14 -0.50
N ASN A 327 -25.54 -17.88 -0.83
CA ASN A 327 -26.30 -16.68 -0.45
C ASN A 327 -26.95 -16.84 0.95
N PRO A 328 -27.21 -15.73 1.66
CA PRO A 328 -26.96 -14.34 1.30
C PRO A 328 -25.54 -13.90 1.56
N ARG A 329 -25.02 -13.00 0.73
CA ARG A 329 -23.75 -12.32 0.98
C ARG A 329 -23.95 -11.22 2.01
N ILE A 330 -23.12 -11.23 3.03
CA ILE A 330 -23.19 -10.30 4.14
C ILE A 330 -22.22 -9.14 3.87
N PRO A 331 -22.56 -7.88 4.15
CA PRO A 331 -21.62 -6.76 4.03
C PRO A 331 -20.33 -7.01 4.83
N ALA A 332 -19.19 -6.84 4.18
CA ALA A 332 -17.86 -6.92 4.78
C ALA A 332 -17.48 -5.52 5.31
N LEU A 333 -18.23 -5.04 6.26
CA LEU A 333 -18.08 -3.73 6.91
C LEU A 333 -18.53 -3.84 8.37
N PRO A 334 -17.99 -2.98 9.27
CA PRO A 334 -18.43 -2.94 10.65
C PRO A 334 -19.91 -2.55 10.72
N LYS A 335 -20.61 -3.03 11.76
CA LYS A 335 -21.97 -2.56 12.08
C LYS A 335 -21.89 -1.09 12.54
N GLU A 336 -22.96 -0.31 12.33
CA GLU A 336 -22.97 1.14 12.65
C GLU A 336 -22.52 1.49 14.08
N ASN A 337 -22.76 0.61 15.04
CA ASN A 337 -22.39 0.80 16.45
C ASN A 337 -21.05 0.12 16.83
N ASN A 338 -20.29 -0.39 15.88
CA ASN A 338 -19.04 -1.06 16.17
C ASN A 338 -17.94 -0.02 16.38
N THR A 339 -17.45 0.09 17.60
CA THR A 339 -16.32 0.97 17.98
C THR A 339 -15.00 0.27 17.72
N GLY A 340 -13.93 1.05 17.57
CA GLY A 340 -12.59 0.55 17.38
C GLY A 340 -12.00 0.97 16.05
N ARG A 341 -10.84 0.37 15.74
CA ARG A 341 -10.07 0.69 14.54
C ARG A 341 -10.40 -0.30 13.43
N HIS A 342 -10.72 0.23 12.24
CA HIS A 342 -11.16 -0.57 11.12
C HIS A 342 -10.43 -0.21 9.84
N GLY A 343 -10.17 -1.23 9.02
CA GLY A 343 -9.54 -1.12 7.72
C GLY A 343 -10.20 -2.03 6.69
N ILE A 344 -9.70 -1.98 5.46
CA ILE A 344 -10.10 -2.86 4.38
C ILE A 344 -8.91 -3.55 3.72
N TYR A 345 -9.19 -4.74 3.19
CA TYR A 345 -8.42 -5.41 2.15
C TYR A 345 -9.28 -5.47 0.89
N TYR A 346 -8.86 -4.76 -0.16
CA TYR A 346 -9.65 -4.56 -1.37
C TYR A 346 -8.91 -4.99 -2.62
N HIS A 347 -9.57 -5.73 -3.51
CA HIS A 347 -8.97 -6.24 -4.73
C HIS A 347 -9.25 -5.35 -5.93
N VAL A 348 -8.20 -4.86 -6.59
CA VAL A 348 -8.25 -4.32 -7.96
C VAL A 348 -7.61 -5.28 -8.96
N SER A 349 -6.99 -6.35 -8.48
CA SER A 349 -6.54 -7.49 -9.26
C SER A 349 -7.57 -8.63 -9.16
N PHE A 350 -7.67 -9.45 -10.21
CA PHE A 350 -8.68 -10.49 -10.28
C PHE A 350 -8.14 -11.82 -9.74
N TYR A 351 -8.15 -11.95 -8.42
CA TYR A 351 -7.47 -13.03 -7.70
C TYR A 351 -7.97 -14.44 -8.04
N ASP A 352 -9.30 -14.65 -8.15
CA ASP A 352 -9.86 -15.99 -8.35
C ASP A 352 -9.69 -16.57 -9.76
N LEU A 353 -9.14 -15.79 -10.68
CA LEU A 353 -8.81 -16.27 -12.00
C LEU A 353 -7.37 -16.80 -12.04
N GLN A 354 -7.09 -17.87 -11.33
CA GLN A 354 -5.77 -18.53 -11.36
C GLN A 354 -5.29 -18.78 -12.80
N ALA A 355 -6.20 -19.09 -13.72
CA ALA A 355 -5.91 -19.22 -15.14
C ALA A 355 -5.46 -17.92 -15.82
N ALA A 356 -5.77 -16.76 -15.26
CA ALA A 356 -5.39 -15.44 -15.80
C ALA A 356 -4.08 -14.92 -15.21
N ASN A 357 -3.47 -15.60 -14.23
CA ASN A 357 -2.23 -15.19 -13.54
C ASN A 357 -2.25 -13.71 -13.07
N HIS A 358 -3.42 -13.18 -12.67
CA HIS A 358 -3.60 -11.79 -12.23
C HIS A 358 -3.11 -10.72 -13.23
N ILE A 359 -3.10 -11.03 -14.52
CA ILE A 359 -2.68 -10.10 -15.57
C ILE A 359 -3.84 -9.37 -16.24
N THR A 360 -5.06 -9.71 -15.86
CA THR A 360 -6.28 -9.12 -16.40
C THR A 360 -6.72 -7.93 -15.55
N MET A 361 -7.10 -6.83 -16.18
CA MET A 361 -7.73 -5.71 -15.49
C MET A 361 -8.97 -6.17 -14.74
N LEU A 362 -9.27 -5.50 -13.62
CA LEU A 362 -10.52 -5.70 -12.90
C LEU A 362 -11.70 -5.47 -13.88
N PRO A 363 -12.60 -6.45 -14.07
CA PRO A 363 -13.70 -6.33 -15.04
C PRO A 363 -14.84 -5.43 -14.52
N ASN A 364 -14.67 -4.80 -13.38
CA ASN A 364 -15.64 -3.90 -12.79
C ASN A 364 -15.45 -2.48 -13.31
N LYS A 365 -16.55 -1.81 -13.58
CA LYS A 365 -16.53 -0.39 -13.96
C LYS A 365 -15.99 0.48 -12.81
N PRO A 366 -15.30 1.59 -13.10
CA PRO A 366 -14.84 2.54 -12.08
C PRO A 366 -15.94 2.99 -11.11
N LYS A 367 -17.18 3.14 -11.60
CA LYS A 367 -18.35 3.48 -10.79
C LYS A 367 -18.65 2.46 -9.68
N LEU A 368 -18.42 1.17 -9.92
CA LEU A 368 -18.59 0.16 -8.88
C LEU A 368 -17.53 0.31 -7.80
N VAL A 369 -16.25 0.42 -8.20
CA VAL A 369 -15.14 0.63 -7.26
C VAL A 369 -15.38 1.86 -6.39
N HIS A 370 -15.76 2.98 -7.03
CA HIS A 370 -16.11 4.20 -6.31
C HIS A 370 -17.24 3.98 -5.31
N SER A 371 -18.35 3.36 -5.74
CA SER A 371 -19.53 3.17 -4.86
C SER A 371 -19.23 2.26 -3.67
N GLU A 372 -18.38 1.24 -3.85
CA GLU A 372 -18.00 0.35 -2.76
C GLU A 372 -17.04 1.04 -1.76
N LEU A 373 -16.03 1.77 -2.26
CA LEU A 373 -15.11 2.49 -1.38
C LEU A 373 -15.76 3.72 -0.71
N LYS A 374 -16.75 4.35 -1.35
CA LYS A 374 -17.54 5.39 -0.72
C LYS A 374 -18.31 4.86 0.49
N LYS A 375 -18.93 3.68 0.39
CA LYS A 375 -19.56 3.01 1.54
C LYS A 375 -18.55 2.73 2.67
N VAL A 376 -17.33 2.34 2.32
CA VAL A 376 -16.26 2.14 3.31
C VAL A 376 -16.00 3.44 4.09
N LEU A 377 -15.91 4.57 3.41
CA LEU A 377 -15.72 5.88 4.04
C LEU A 377 -16.94 6.31 4.88
N GLU A 378 -18.15 6.04 4.40
CA GLU A 378 -19.41 6.31 5.12
C GLU A 378 -19.53 5.50 6.42
N HIS A 379 -18.93 4.29 6.47
CA HIS A 379 -18.82 3.47 7.69
C HIS A 379 -17.61 3.86 8.56
N HIS A 380 -16.94 4.99 8.28
CA HIS A 380 -15.77 5.49 9.01
C HIS A 380 -14.58 4.53 9.05
N VAL A 381 -14.44 3.65 8.07
CA VAL A 381 -13.33 2.71 7.93
C VAL A 381 -12.15 3.43 7.27
N LYS A 382 -11.33 4.11 8.10
CA LYS A 382 -10.27 5.02 7.66
C LYS A 382 -8.89 4.72 8.24
N ASP A 383 -8.80 3.71 9.12
CA ASP A 383 -7.52 3.46 9.79
C ASP A 383 -6.52 2.74 8.89
N TYR A 384 -6.99 1.88 7.98
CA TYR A 384 -6.10 1.03 7.20
C TYR A 384 -6.78 0.60 5.89
N TRP A 385 -6.15 0.93 4.75
CA TRP A 385 -6.55 0.44 3.43
C TRP A 385 -5.37 -0.26 2.77
N ILE A 386 -5.50 -1.56 2.52
CA ILE A 386 -4.55 -2.34 1.73
C ILE A 386 -5.22 -2.79 0.44
N ILE A 387 -4.63 -2.45 -0.69
CA ILE A 387 -5.17 -2.70 -2.03
C ILE A 387 -4.34 -3.79 -2.68
N ASN A 388 -4.96 -4.93 -3.00
CA ASN A 388 -4.30 -5.96 -3.78
C ASN A 388 -4.09 -5.45 -5.20
N CYS A 389 -2.84 -5.12 -5.54
CA CYS A 389 -2.44 -4.56 -6.82
C CYS A 389 -1.79 -5.59 -7.75
N SER A 390 -1.56 -6.81 -7.26
CA SER A 390 -0.87 -7.86 -7.99
C SER A 390 0.39 -7.33 -8.72
N ASN A 391 0.41 -7.35 -10.04
CA ASN A 391 1.55 -6.96 -10.87
C ASN A 391 1.56 -5.46 -11.26
N VAL A 392 0.77 -4.61 -10.64
CA VAL A 392 0.65 -3.15 -10.85
C VAL A 392 0.15 -2.76 -12.24
N LYS A 393 0.90 -3.02 -13.31
CA LYS A 393 0.65 -2.48 -14.65
C LYS A 393 -0.78 -2.70 -15.17
N PRO A 394 -1.43 -3.86 -15.03
CA PRO A 394 -2.81 -4.03 -15.48
C PRO A 394 -3.84 -3.17 -14.71
N HIS A 395 -3.46 -2.67 -13.54
CA HIS A 395 -4.38 -2.04 -12.58
C HIS A 395 -4.11 -0.56 -12.34
N VAL A 396 -3.18 0.05 -13.08
CA VAL A 396 -2.68 1.42 -12.85
C VAL A 396 -3.81 2.45 -12.71
N TYR A 397 -4.82 2.42 -13.57
CA TYR A 397 -5.93 3.37 -13.47
C TYR A 397 -6.66 3.28 -12.12
N TYR A 398 -6.97 2.05 -11.66
CA TYR A 398 -7.65 1.85 -10.38
C TYR A 398 -6.77 2.21 -9.19
N LEU A 399 -5.47 1.97 -9.28
CA LEU A 399 -4.51 2.36 -8.24
C LEU A 399 -4.41 3.88 -8.13
N ASP A 400 -4.36 4.58 -9.24
CA ASP A 400 -4.38 6.04 -9.29
C ASP A 400 -5.70 6.61 -8.75
N PHE A 401 -6.83 6.03 -9.16
CA PHE A 401 -8.15 6.42 -8.69
C PHE A 401 -8.30 6.24 -7.16
N ILE A 402 -7.90 5.09 -6.63
CA ILE A 402 -7.95 4.80 -5.19
C ILE A 402 -6.98 5.71 -4.42
N ALA A 403 -5.82 6.03 -5.00
CA ALA A 403 -4.88 6.98 -4.41
C ALA A 403 -5.51 8.37 -4.21
N ASN A 404 -6.34 8.81 -5.14
CA ASN A 404 -7.10 10.05 -4.96
C ASN A 404 -8.17 9.90 -3.88
N MET A 405 -8.85 8.75 -3.78
CA MET A 405 -9.84 8.50 -2.72
C MET A 405 -9.21 8.45 -1.32
N TRP A 406 -8.09 7.77 -1.12
CA TRP A 406 -7.46 7.73 0.22
C TRP A 406 -6.82 9.06 0.61
N ARG A 407 -6.52 9.94 -0.36
CA ARG A 407 -6.03 11.30 -0.12
C ARG A 407 -7.18 12.26 0.22
N ASP A 408 -8.18 12.33 -0.65
CA ASP A 408 -9.19 13.39 -0.64
C ASP A 408 -10.56 12.93 -0.10
N GLY A 409 -10.76 11.62 0.06
CA GLY A 409 -12.07 11.04 0.39
C GLY A 409 -12.89 10.74 -0.87
N ASP A 410 -13.94 11.52 -1.12
CA ASP A 410 -14.77 11.34 -2.31
C ASP A 410 -14.13 11.99 -3.55
N VAL A 411 -14.28 11.35 -4.71
CA VAL A 411 -13.66 11.74 -5.98
C VAL A 411 -14.69 11.70 -7.10
N ASP A 412 -14.77 12.76 -7.90
CA ASP A 412 -15.56 12.77 -9.12
C ASP A 412 -14.92 11.86 -10.18
N ILE A 413 -15.61 10.79 -10.52
CA ILE A 413 -15.11 9.74 -11.40
C ILE A 413 -14.84 10.25 -12.81
N ASP A 414 -15.76 11.03 -13.38
CA ASP A 414 -15.65 11.49 -14.76
C ASP A 414 -14.53 12.53 -14.89
N LYS A 415 -14.40 13.41 -13.90
CA LYS A 415 -13.30 14.39 -13.84
C LYS A 415 -11.97 13.69 -13.67
N HIS A 416 -11.90 12.69 -12.77
CA HIS A 416 -10.67 11.92 -12.53
C HIS A 416 -10.25 11.17 -13.80
N LEU A 417 -11.17 10.43 -14.44
CA LEU A 417 -10.87 9.66 -15.65
C LEU A 417 -10.36 10.57 -16.79
N LYS A 418 -11.02 11.69 -17.03
CA LYS A 418 -10.58 12.66 -18.05
C LYS A 418 -9.20 13.24 -17.72
N GLY A 419 -8.96 13.60 -16.45
CA GLY A 419 -7.66 14.10 -16.01
C GLY A 419 -6.55 13.07 -16.13
N TYR A 420 -6.81 11.82 -15.77
CA TYR A 420 -5.89 10.70 -15.94
C TYR A 420 -5.53 10.50 -17.43
N ILE A 421 -6.53 10.46 -18.32
CA ILE A 421 -6.32 10.28 -19.75
C ILE A 421 -5.51 11.46 -20.32
N ALA A 422 -5.90 12.70 -20.02
CA ALA A 422 -5.17 13.88 -20.47
C ALA A 422 -3.70 13.86 -20.04
N SER A 423 -3.44 13.42 -18.80
CA SER A 423 -2.08 13.39 -18.24
C SER A 423 -1.18 12.34 -18.89
N TYR A 424 -1.69 11.11 -19.15
CA TYR A 424 -0.87 10.00 -19.66
C TYR A 424 -0.93 9.79 -21.16
N TYR A 425 -2.05 10.16 -21.82
CA TYR A 425 -2.30 9.87 -23.23
C TYR A 425 -2.52 11.13 -24.10
N GLY A 426 -2.58 12.32 -23.47
CA GLY A 426 -2.85 13.58 -24.16
C GLY A 426 -4.33 13.91 -24.28
N GLU A 427 -4.62 15.08 -24.87
CA GLU A 427 -5.98 15.65 -24.90
C GLU A 427 -6.80 15.25 -26.13
N ASP A 428 -6.16 14.74 -27.20
CA ASP A 428 -6.77 14.59 -28.52
C ASP A 428 -7.88 13.53 -28.58
N HIS A 429 -7.82 12.48 -27.74
CA HIS A 429 -8.73 11.32 -27.80
C HIS A 429 -9.34 10.96 -26.43
N ILE A 430 -9.60 11.96 -25.58
CA ILE A 430 -10.11 11.73 -24.21
C ILE A 430 -11.42 10.93 -24.23
N THR A 431 -12.33 11.24 -25.15
CA THR A 431 -13.66 10.61 -25.19
C THR A 431 -13.56 9.15 -25.59
N GLU A 432 -12.82 8.85 -26.66
CA GLU A 432 -12.63 7.49 -27.18
C GLU A 432 -11.88 6.60 -26.19
N ILE A 433 -10.84 7.14 -25.55
CA ILE A 433 -10.08 6.40 -24.52
C ILE A 433 -10.95 6.18 -23.28
N ALA A 434 -11.76 7.16 -22.87
CA ALA A 434 -12.67 7.02 -21.73
C ALA A 434 -13.70 5.90 -21.94
N GLU A 435 -14.13 5.64 -23.18
CA GLU A 435 -15.04 4.53 -23.48
C GLU A 435 -14.40 3.16 -23.23
N CYS A 436 -13.08 3.03 -23.34
CA CYS A 436 -12.37 1.79 -23.03
C CYS A 436 -12.38 1.45 -21.52
N PHE A 437 -12.63 2.43 -20.64
CA PHE A 437 -12.72 2.25 -19.19
C PHE A 437 -14.15 2.08 -18.66
N ARG A 438 -15.18 2.23 -19.51
CA ARG A 438 -16.60 2.18 -19.15
C ARG A 438 -17.23 0.82 -19.41
#